data_3d55c621d4d3cea7942d71c619257869
#
_entry.id   3d55c621d4d3cea7942d71c619257869
#
_cell.length_a   1.000
_cell.length_b   1.000
_cell.length_c   1.000
_cell.angle_alpha   90.00
_cell.angle_beta   90.00
_cell.angle_gamma   90.00
#
_symmetry.space_group_name_H-M   'P 1'
#
loop_
_entity.id
_entity.type
_entity.pdbx_description
1 polymer ?
#
loop_
_entity_poly.entity_id
_entity_poly.type
_entity_poly.pdbx_seq_one_letter_code
_entity_poly.pdbx_strand_id
1 'polypeptide(L)'
;GSEMCIRDSVPLVCFTGQVPLPLIGNDAFQEVDIVGITRNITKYSVTVRDRKDLGKIIKMAFHIARTGKPGPVLIDLPKDIQTASGPAEYPDKVEIRGYRVNDTVHVGQLKRAYKMLKSAKKPLILAGGGINVARANENLRRFVEAENVPVVTTIMGKGAIPTTHPLYVGNCGMHGKYAANKAVSECDLLFSIGTRFNDRITGDLNEFAPKAKIVHIDVDTASISRNVVVDVPIVADANVALDKLNEWAEPKKTAEWQKQIKAWDEENPLGMRRDKGMTPQMIMEHINKNYKDAIYVTDVGQHQMWATQYLELDSNSQLLTSGGLGTMGFGLPAAIGAKIANPDKDVVLSLIHISEP
;
A
#
# COMPACT_ATOMS: atom_id res chain seq x y z
N GLY A 1 10.58 1.35 14.00
CA GLY A 1 10.41 2.13 12.76
C GLY A 1 10.66 1.33 11.49
N SER A 2 11.81 0.66 11.34
CA SER A 2 12.12 -0.10 10.11
C SER A 2 11.16 -1.27 9.87
N GLU A 3 10.69 -1.97 10.91
CA GLU A 3 9.69 -3.04 10.81
C GLU A 3 8.38 -2.53 10.21
N MET A 4 7.93 -1.36 10.66
CA MET A 4 6.76 -0.71 10.07
C MET A 4 7.02 -0.39 8.60
N CYS A 5 8.14 0.25 8.30
CA CYS A 5 8.47 0.66 6.93
C CYS A 5 8.52 -0.52 5.95
N ILE A 6 9.12 -1.66 6.35
CA ILE A 6 9.18 -2.85 5.47
C ILE A 6 7.79 -3.49 5.29
N ARG A 7 6.94 -3.48 6.33
CA ARG A 7 5.58 -4.05 6.28
C ARG A 7 4.60 -3.14 5.54
N ASP A 8 4.70 -1.83 5.73
CA ASP A 8 3.80 -0.82 5.14
C ASP A 8 4.33 -0.24 3.82
N SER A 9 5.45 -0.79 3.31
CA SER A 9 6.05 -0.39 2.03
C SER A 9 6.44 1.10 1.98
N VAL A 10 7.01 1.61 3.08
CA VAL A 10 7.49 3.00 3.19
C VAL A 10 8.96 3.06 2.81
N PRO A 11 9.34 3.84 1.78
CA PRO A 11 10.74 4.01 1.43
C PRO A 11 11.43 4.87 2.48
N LEU A 12 12.52 4.34 3.07
CA LEU A 12 13.30 5.02 4.09
C LEU A 12 14.78 4.72 3.86
N VAL A 13 15.66 5.71 3.96
CA VAL A 13 17.11 5.52 4.00
C VAL A 13 17.60 5.94 5.38
N CYS A 14 18.10 4.98 6.15
CA CYS A 14 18.63 5.19 7.49
C CYS A 14 20.16 5.29 7.41
N PHE A 15 20.74 6.26 8.10
CA PHE A 15 22.15 6.37 8.30
C PHE A 15 22.47 6.12 9.78
N THR A 16 23.40 5.21 10.07
CA THR A 16 23.86 4.90 11.43
C THR A 16 25.34 5.21 11.56
N GLY A 17 25.77 5.63 12.75
CA GLY A 17 27.19 5.79 13.07
C GLY A 17 27.78 4.47 13.56
N GLN A 18 29.07 4.25 13.28
CA GLN A 18 29.81 3.07 13.68
C GLN A 18 31.21 3.43 14.17
N VAL A 19 31.81 2.58 14.98
CA VAL A 19 33.19 2.69 15.35
C VAL A 19 34.11 2.65 14.10
N PRO A 20 35.36 3.16 14.18
CA PRO A 20 36.30 3.06 13.05
C PRO A 20 36.46 1.62 12.55
N LEU A 21 36.65 1.45 11.24
CA LEU A 21 36.75 0.13 10.58
C LEU A 21 37.70 -0.87 11.30
N PRO A 22 38.92 -0.49 11.77
CA PRO A 22 39.81 -1.43 12.44
C PRO A 22 39.30 -1.95 13.79
N LEU A 23 38.28 -1.31 14.39
CA LEU A 23 37.71 -1.69 15.68
C LEU A 23 36.49 -2.60 15.54
N ILE A 24 35.92 -2.71 14.35
CA ILE A 24 34.73 -3.55 14.10
C ILE A 24 35.09 -5.02 14.34
N GLY A 25 34.31 -5.70 15.19
CA GLY A 25 34.53 -7.11 15.57
C GLY A 25 35.48 -7.32 16.74
N ASN A 26 35.85 -6.25 17.47
CA ASN A 26 36.79 -6.30 18.60
C ASN A 26 36.14 -5.89 19.94
N ASP A 27 34.82 -5.97 20.07
CA ASP A 27 34.05 -5.56 21.23
C ASP A 27 34.37 -4.11 21.70
N ALA A 28 34.52 -3.22 20.71
CA ALA A 28 34.85 -1.82 21.01
C ALA A 28 33.65 -1.12 21.71
N PHE A 29 33.94 -0.08 22.50
CA PHE A 29 32.92 0.69 23.19
C PHE A 29 31.86 1.24 22.20
N GLN A 30 30.58 0.93 22.45
CA GLN A 30 29.43 1.28 21.60
C GLN A 30 29.44 0.62 20.20
N GLU A 31 30.22 -0.44 19.98
CA GLU A 31 30.12 -1.23 18.78
C GLU A 31 28.84 -2.06 18.77
N VAL A 32 28.16 -2.09 17.62
CA VAL A 32 26.98 -2.93 17.38
C VAL A 32 26.99 -3.43 15.94
N ASP A 33 26.70 -4.72 15.72
CA ASP A 33 26.41 -5.24 14.37
C ASP A 33 25.03 -4.81 13.90
N ILE A 34 24.88 -3.52 13.61
CA ILE A 34 23.61 -2.94 13.19
C ILE A 34 23.12 -3.52 11.85
N VAL A 35 24.04 -3.91 10.96
CA VAL A 35 23.72 -4.56 9.69
C VAL A 35 23.12 -5.95 9.92
N GLY A 36 23.69 -6.74 10.83
CA GLY A 36 23.13 -8.04 11.22
C GLY A 36 21.76 -7.93 11.87
N ILE A 37 21.59 -6.99 12.81
CA ILE A 37 20.31 -6.73 13.49
C ILE A 37 19.22 -6.31 12.51
N THR A 38 19.54 -5.45 11.55
CA THR A 38 18.55 -4.86 10.63
C THR A 38 18.29 -5.66 9.37
N ARG A 39 19.04 -6.72 9.11
CA ARG A 39 18.94 -7.53 7.88
C ARG A 39 17.51 -8.00 7.57
N ASN A 40 16.75 -8.42 8.58
CA ASN A 40 15.40 -8.95 8.40
C ASN A 40 14.30 -7.88 8.27
N ILE A 41 14.65 -6.62 8.55
CA ILE A 41 13.71 -5.50 8.55
C ILE A 41 14.09 -4.40 7.55
N THR A 42 15.05 -4.67 6.67
CA THR A 42 15.46 -3.77 5.59
C THR A 42 15.52 -4.51 4.26
N LYS A 43 15.39 -3.78 3.16
CA LYS A 43 15.63 -4.32 1.80
C LYS A 43 17.11 -4.53 1.52
N TYR A 44 17.93 -3.68 2.09
CA TYR A 44 19.38 -3.70 1.96
C TYR A 44 20.01 -3.00 3.15
N SER A 45 21.09 -3.53 3.66
CA SER A 45 21.88 -2.91 4.71
C SER A 45 23.39 -3.11 4.41
N VAL A 46 24.20 -2.10 4.66
CA VAL A 46 25.62 -2.11 4.32
C VAL A 46 26.42 -1.21 5.23
N THR A 47 27.59 -1.68 5.67
CA THR A 47 28.64 -0.85 6.28
C THR A 47 29.57 -0.34 5.17
N VAL A 48 29.76 0.97 5.08
CA VAL A 48 30.67 1.60 4.13
C VAL A 48 32.12 1.29 4.53
N ARG A 49 32.88 0.63 3.65
CA ARG A 49 34.25 0.22 3.95
C ARG A 49 35.31 1.04 3.20
N ASP A 50 34.93 1.73 2.13
CA ASP A 50 35.81 2.67 1.41
C ASP A 50 35.02 3.96 1.17
N ARG A 51 35.64 5.09 1.50
CA ARG A 51 35.05 6.41 1.27
C ARG A 51 34.72 6.65 -0.21
N LYS A 52 35.51 6.10 -1.13
CA LYS A 52 35.28 6.24 -2.58
C LYS A 52 33.93 5.64 -3.01
N ASP A 53 33.45 4.62 -2.31
CA ASP A 53 32.17 3.98 -2.60
C ASP A 53 30.95 4.73 -2.00
N LEU A 54 31.16 5.71 -1.12
CA LEU A 54 30.09 6.37 -0.35
C LEU A 54 29.00 6.92 -1.26
N GLY A 55 29.36 7.73 -2.26
CA GLY A 55 28.37 8.33 -3.17
C GLY A 55 27.59 7.29 -3.97
N LYS A 56 28.26 6.23 -4.43
CA LYS A 56 27.62 5.10 -5.11
C LYS A 56 26.66 4.35 -4.18
N ILE A 57 27.08 4.06 -2.95
CA ILE A 57 26.25 3.37 -1.95
C ILE A 57 25.01 4.20 -1.61
N ILE A 58 25.16 5.51 -1.41
CA ILE A 58 24.02 6.42 -1.17
C ILE A 58 23.05 6.35 -2.36
N LYS A 59 23.55 6.46 -3.59
CA LYS A 59 22.70 6.38 -4.79
C LYS A 59 21.96 5.04 -4.89
N MET A 60 22.66 3.94 -4.61
CA MET A 60 22.07 2.60 -4.58
C MET A 60 20.97 2.50 -3.50
N ALA A 61 21.22 3.03 -2.31
CA ALA A 61 20.27 3.00 -1.20
C ALA A 61 18.95 3.69 -1.56
N PHE A 62 19.00 4.90 -2.10
CA PHE A 62 17.80 5.62 -2.55
C PHE A 62 17.10 4.89 -3.71
N HIS A 63 17.85 4.29 -4.62
CA HIS A 63 17.28 3.50 -5.71
C HIS A 63 16.55 2.26 -5.17
N ILE A 64 17.20 1.46 -4.31
CA ILE A 64 16.61 0.24 -3.74
C ILE A 64 15.40 0.56 -2.86
N ALA A 65 15.48 1.62 -2.02
CA ALA A 65 14.38 2.00 -1.15
C ALA A 65 13.08 2.30 -1.90
N ARG A 66 13.18 2.91 -3.09
CA ARG A 66 12.05 3.45 -3.86
C ARG A 66 11.52 2.54 -4.96
N THR A 67 12.28 1.54 -5.39
CA THR A 67 11.94 0.71 -6.56
C THR A 67 11.45 -0.67 -6.15
N GLY A 68 10.69 -1.33 -7.04
CA GLY A 68 9.98 -2.56 -6.71
C GLY A 68 8.98 -2.30 -5.57
N LYS A 69 8.83 -3.24 -4.64
CA LYS A 69 8.11 -2.95 -3.38
C LYS A 69 8.97 -2.01 -2.55
N PRO A 70 8.52 -0.79 -2.23
CA PRO A 70 9.30 0.15 -1.43
C PRO A 70 9.58 -0.38 -0.02
N GLY A 71 10.66 0.11 0.60
CA GLY A 71 11.01 -0.30 1.96
C GLY A 71 12.31 0.32 2.43
N PRO A 72 12.69 0.11 3.70
CA PRO A 72 13.84 0.72 4.32
C PRO A 72 15.16 0.13 3.82
N VAL A 73 16.17 0.98 3.79
CA VAL A 73 17.57 0.66 3.53
C VAL A 73 18.43 1.30 4.63
N LEU A 74 19.47 0.62 5.07
CA LEU A 74 20.37 1.13 6.09
C LEU A 74 21.80 1.26 5.56
N ILE A 75 22.43 2.40 5.82
CA ILE A 75 23.83 2.68 5.54
C ILE A 75 24.53 2.94 6.89
N ASP A 76 25.43 2.07 7.24
CA ASP A 76 26.24 2.18 8.44
C ASP A 76 27.56 2.87 8.10
N LEU A 77 27.88 3.96 8.79
CA LEU A 77 28.97 4.87 8.50
C LEU A 77 30.04 4.84 9.61
N PRO A 78 31.14 4.11 9.43
CA PRO A 78 32.28 4.13 10.33
C PRO A 78 32.88 5.54 10.49
N LYS A 79 33.36 5.85 11.68
CA LYS A 79 33.88 7.19 12.03
C LYS A 79 35.04 7.63 11.12
N ASP A 80 35.95 6.73 10.79
CA ASP A 80 37.08 7.00 9.91
C ASP A 80 36.64 7.32 8.47
N ILE A 81 35.57 6.66 7.99
CA ILE A 81 34.95 6.98 6.69
C ILE A 81 34.34 8.39 6.71
N GLN A 82 33.67 8.78 7.82
CA GLN A 82 33.05 10.10 7.96
C GLN A 82 34.09 11.23 8.00
N THR A 83 35.26 10.99 8.58
CA THR A 83 36.31 12.02 8.76
C THR A 83 37.32 12.03 7.58
N ALA A 84 37.32 11.02 6.72
CA ALA A 84 38.24 10.94 5.59
C ALA A 84 37.94 12.01 4.55
N SER A 85 38.98 12.75 4.12
CA SER A 85 38.91 13.75 3.05
C SER A 85 39.15 13.13 1.67
N GLY A 86 38.57 13.72 0.65
CA GLY A 86 38.79 13.29 -0.75
C GLY A 86 37.70 13.82 -1.70
N PRO A 87 37.77 13.49 -3.01
CA PRO A 87 36.82 13.93 -4.02
C PRO A 87 35.39 13.51 -3.65
N ALA A 88 34.43 14.43 -3.89
CA ALA A 88 33.00 14.13 -3.78
C ALA A 88 32.54 13.53 -5.11
N GLU A 89 32.37 12.21 -5.15
CA GLU A 89 31.92 11.48 -6.34
C GLU A 89 30.50 10.96 -6.08
N TYR A 90 29.54 11.42 -6.89
CA TYR A 90 28.16 10.96 -6.84
C TYR A 90 27.69 10.59 -8.26
N PRO A 91 27.53 9.30 -8.57
CA PRO A 91 27.25 8.87 -9.94
C PRO A 91 25.81 9.23 -10.36
N ASP A 92 25.61 9.56 -11.63
CA ASP A 92 24.28 9.85 -12.19
C ASP A 92 23.40 8.60 -12.22
N LYS A 93 23.97 7.45 -12.45
CA LYS A 93 23.28 6.15 -12.51
C LYS A 93 24.03 5.10 -11.71
N VAL A 94 23.31 4.12 -11.22
CA VAL A 94 23.88 2.92 -10.57
C VAL A 94 23.34 1.66 -11.21
N GLU A 95 24.25 0.75 -11.50
CA GLU A 95 23.90 -0.63 -11.85
C GLU A 95 24.16 -1.52 -10.64
N ILE A 96 23.14 -2.30 -10.24
CA ILE A 96 23.22 -3.15 -9.06
C ILE A 96 23.11 -4.60 -9.52
N ARG A 97 24.21 -5.35 -9.36
CA ARG A 97 24.25 -6.76 -9.73
C ARG A 97 23.16 -7.54 -8.99
N GLY A 98 22.33 -8.26 -9.74
CA GLY A 98 21.25 -9.09 -9.19
C GLY A 98 20.01 -8.33 -8.73
N TYR A 99 19.97 -6.99 -8.82
CA TYR A 99 18.79 -6.20 -8.54
C TYR A 99 18.22 -5.63 -9.84
N ARG A 100 17.04 -6.09 -10.22
CA ARG A 100 16.33 -5.58 -11.40
C ARG A 100 14.94 -5.13 -10.98
N VAL A 101 14.56 -3.94 -11.41
CA VAL A 101 13.20 -3.43 -11.27
C VAL A 101 12.37 -4.03 -12.39
N ASN A 102 11.22 -4.63 -12.05
CA ASN A 102 10.27 -5.08 -13.07
C ASN A 102 9.48 -3.87 -13.59
N ASP A 103 9.93 -3.30 -14.68
CA ASP A 103 9.29 -2.20 -15.42
C ASP A 103 8.46 -2.72 -16.61
N THR A 104 8.33 -4.03 -16.76
CA THR A 104 7.59 -4.70 -17.82
C THR A 104 6.56 -5.67 -17.23
N VAL A 105 5.54 -6.00 -18.03
CA VAL A 105 4.54 -7.00 -17.68
C VAL A 105 4.56 -8.17 -18.66
N HIS A 106 4.40 -9.39 -18.17
CA HIS A 106 4.26 -10.56 -19.03
C HIS A 106 2.93 -10.55 -19.76
N VAL A 107 2.94 -10.07 -21.03
CA VAL A 107 1.74 -9.84 -21.85
C VAL A 107 0.86 -11.09 -21.99
N GLY A 108 1.46 -12.29 -22.09
CA GLY A 108 0.72 -13.55 -22.20
C GLY A 108 -0.14 -13.85 -20.96
N GLN A 109 0.43 -13.66 -19.76
CA GLN A 109 -0.31 -13.82 -18.50
C GLN A 109 -1.39 -12.74 -18.35
N LEU A 110 -1.06 -11.51 -18.71
CA LEU A 110 -2.03 -10.40 -18.66
C LEU A 110 -3.21 -10.63 -19.60
N LYS A 111 -2.97 -11.12 -20.83
CA LYS A 111 -4.03 -11.53 -21.76
C LYS A 111 -4.89 -12.70 -21.23
N ARG A 112 -4.28 -13.66 -20.53
CA ARG A 112 -5.01 -14.74 -19.87
C ARG A 112 -5.92 -14.19 -18.78
N ALA A 113 -5.40 -13.30 -17.91
CA ALA A 113 -6.20 -12.63 -16.89
C ALA A 113 -7.35 -11.83 -17.50
N TYR A 114 -7.07 -11.05 -18.55
CA TYR A 114 -8.08 -10.27 -19.26
C TYR A 114 -9.19 -11.15 -19.88
N LYS A 115 -8.85 -12.27 -20.50
CA LYS A 115 -9.85 -13.24 -21.00
C LYS A 115 -10.72 -13.78 -19.87
N MET A 116 -10.16 -14.06 -18.70
CA MET A 116 -10.95 -14.46 -17.53
C MET A 116 -11.90 -13.36 -17.10
N LEU A 117 -11.45 -12.10 -17.08
CA LEU A 117 -12.30 -10.96 -16.77
C LEU A 117 -13.48 -10.88 -17.76
N LYS A 118 -13.22 -11.02 -19.06
CA LYS A 118 -14.27 -10.95 -20.09
C LYS A 118 -15.29 -12.10 -19.97
N SER A 119 -14.88 -13.28 -19.53
CA SER A 119 -15.76 -14.46 -19.39
C SER A 119 -16.54 -14.50 -18.06
N ALA A 120 -16.09 -13.80 -17.03
CA ALA A 120 -16.72 -13.78 -15.71
C ALA A 120 -18.13 -13.19 -15.75
N LYS A 121 -19.07 -13.73 -14.97
CA LYS A 121 -20.44 -13.21 -14.85
C LYS A 121 -20.58 -12.24 -13.69
N LYS A 122 -19.81 -12.46 -12.62
CA LYS A 122 -19.78 -11.68 -11.38
C LYS A 122 -18.35 -11.20 -11.07
N PRO A 123 -17.70 -10.46 -12.00
CA PRO A 123 -16.33 -10.01 -11.76
C PRO A 123 -16.29 -8.95 -10.66
N LEU A 124 -15.21 -8.97 -9.87
CA LEU A 124 -14.93 -7.97 -8.83
C LEU A 124 -13.47 -7.59 -8.88
N ILE A 125 -13.17 -6.30 -8.88
CA ILE A 125 -11.80 -5.79 -8.74
C ILE A 125 -11.53 -5.57 -7.26
N LEU A 126 -10.39 -6.08 -6.77
CA LEU A 126 -9.87 -5.80 -5.43
C LEU A 126 -8.62 -4.94 -5.55
N ALA A 127 -8.75 -3.66 -5.19
CA ALA A 127 -7.66 -2.71 -5.21
C ALA A 127 -6.98 -2.62 -3.84
N GLY A 128 -5.70 -2.98 -3.77
CA GLY A 128 -4.88 -2.89 -2.57
C GLY A 128 -4.02 -1.63 -2.53
N GLY A 129 -3.21 -1.49 -1.46
CA GLY A 129 -2.30 -0.36 -1.27
C GLY A 129 -1.25 -0.19 -2.37
N GLY A 130 -0.95 -1.26 -3.12
CA GLY A 130 -0.04 -1.21 -4.27
C GLY A 130 -0.49 -0.23 -5.36
N ILE A 131 -1.79 0.03 -5.50
CA ILE A 131 -2.32 1.06 -6.42
C ILE A 131 -1.82 2.45 -6.00
N ASN A 132 -1.97 2.79 -4.72
CA ASN A 132 -1.56 4.09 -4.19
C ASN A 132 -0.03 4.25 -4.24
N VAL A 133 0.71 3.20 -3.91
CA VAL A 133 2.18 3.18 -3.95
C VAL A 133 2.71 3.36 -5.38
N ALA A 134 2.10 2.69 -6.35
CA ALA A 134 2.45 2.79 -7.77
C ALA A 134 1.90 4.07 -8.44
N ARG A 135 1.11 4.89 -7.72
CA ARG A 135 0.39 6.05 -8.29
C ARG A 135 -0.47 5.67 -9.50
N ALA A 136 -1.10 4.49 -9.44
CA ALA A 136 -1.88 3.92 -10.52
C ALA A 136 -3.39 4.25 -10.44
N ASN A 137 -3.77 5.21 -9.60
CA ASN A 137 -5.16 5.58 -9.31
C ASN A 137 -5.94 5.95 -10.57
N GLU A 138 -5.38 6.81 -11.42
CA GLU A 138 -6.02 7.23 -12.66
C GLU A 138 -6.16 6.07 -13.66
N ASN A 139 -5.13 5.24 -13.81
CA ASN A 139 -5.20 4.06 -14.66
C ASN A 139 -6.20 3.01 -14.12
N LEU A 140 -6.33 2.86 -12.80
CA LEU A 140 -7.36 2.02 -12.20
C LEU A 140 -8.75 2.57 -12.50
N ARG A 141 -8.97 3.87 -12.32
CA ARG A 141 -10.26 4.51 -12.58
C ARG A 141 -10.69 4.31 -14.02
N ARG A 142 -9.81 4.61 -14.98
CA ARG A 142 -10.07 4.38 -16.42
C ARG A 142 -10.43 2.93 -16.71
N PHE A 143 -9.71 1.97 -16.12
CA PHE A 143 -9.98 0.55 -16.32
C PHE A 143 -11.34 0.14 -15.75
N VAL A 144 -11.66 0.56 -14.54
CA VAL A 144 -12.93 0.30 -13.86
C VAL A 144 -14.12 0.86 -14.66
N GLU A 145 -14.00 2.11 -15.13
CA GLU A 145 -15.02 2.78 -15.94
C GLU A 145 -15.21 2.10 -17.30
N ALA A 146 -14.10 1.84 -18.00
CA ALA A 146 -14.13 1.22 -19.33
C ALA A 146 -14.69 -0.21 -19.31
N GLU A 147 -14.34 -1.01 -18.30
CA GLU A 147 -14.85 -2.38 -18.12
C GLU A 147 -16.24 -2.41 -17.46
N ASN A 148 -16.65 -1.33 -16.81
CA ASN A 148 -17.89 -1.26 -16.02
C ASN A 148 -17.96 -2.36 -14.93
N VAL A 149 -16.86 -2.59 -14.19
CA VAL A 149 -16.74 -3.64 -13.17
C VAL A 149 -16.69 -3.03 -11.77
N PRO A 150 -17.49 -3.53 -10.80
CA PRO A 150 -17.46 -3.04 -9.44
C PRO A 150 -16.09 -3.29 -8.78
N VAL A 151 -15.72 -2.38 -7.87
CA VAL A 151 -14.42 -2.38 -7.18
C VAL A 151 -14.61 -2.28 -5.67
N VAL A 152 -13.87 -3.11 -4.96
CA VAL A 152 -13.68 -3.05 -3.51
C VAL A 152 -12.22 -2.72 -3.20
N THR A 153 -11.97 -2.13 -2.03
CA THR A 153 -10.60 -1.79 -1.62
C THR A 153 -10.23 -2.44 -0.29
N THR A 154 -8.95 -2.66 -0.09
CA THR A 154 -8.40 -2.90 1.25
C THR A 154 -8.29 -1.58 2.00
N ILE A 155 -7.99 -1.61 3.32
CA ILE A 155 -7.73 -0.37 4.07
C ILE A 155 -6.61 0.46 3.43
N MET A 156 -5.51 -0.17 3.01
CA MET A 156 -4.40 0.51 2.35
C MET A 156 -4.72 0.91 0.90
N GLY A 157 -5.74 0.30 0.31
CA GLY A 157 -6.25 0.63 -1.03
C GLY A 157 -7.31 1.73 -1.02
N LYS A 158 -7.78 2.18 0.15
CA LYS A 158 -8.75 3.27 0.23
C LYS A 158 -8.19 4.53 -0.43
N GLY A 159 -8.99 5.18 -1.29
CA GLY A 159 -8.54 6.27 -2.15
C GLY A 159 -7.88 5.83 -3.47
N ALA A 160 -7.74 4.50 -3.73
CA ALA A 160 -7.30 4.02 -5.04
C ALA A 160 -8.27 4.42 -6.18
N ILE A 161 -9.52 4.60 -5.83
CA ILE A 161 -10.58 5.21 -6.62
C ILE A 161 -11.39 6.12 -5.69
N PRO A 162 -11.99 7.23 -6.17
CA PRO A 162 -12.86 8.05 -5.33
C PRO A 162 -13.95 7.22 -4.65
N THR A 163 -14.17 7.42 -3.34
CA THR A 163 -15.14 6.63 -2.58
C THR A 163 -16.59 6.95 -2.95
N THR A 164 -16.81 8.04 -3.67
CA THR A 164 -18.11 8.45 -4.23
C THR A 164 -18.34 7.89 -5.65
N HIS A 165 -17.38 7.16 -6.20
CA HIS A 165 -17.48 6.60 -7.55
C HIS A 165 -18.61 5.56 -7.64
N PRO A 166 -19.46 5.57 -8.68
CA PRO A 166 -20.63 4.68 -8.79
C PRO A 166 -20.31 3.18 -8.72
N LEU A 167 -19.10 2.77 -9.17
CA LEU A 167 -18.66 1.38 -9.14
C LEU A 167 -17.88 1.02 -7.86
N TYR A 168 -17.66 1.97 -6.97
CA TYR A 168 -17.02 1.69 -5.67
C TYR A 168 -18.03 1.10 -4.70
N VAL A 169 -17.77 -0.13 -4.25
CA VAL A 169 -18.66 -0.84 -3.31
C VAL A 169 -18.32 -0.51 -1.85
N GLY A 170 -17.04 -0.39 -1.54
CA GLY A 170 -16.56 -0.13 -0.17
C GLY A 170 -15.25 -0.83 0.15
N ASN A 171 -14.79 -0.69 1.38
CA ASN A 171 -13.69 -1.49 1.90
C ASN A 171 -14.18 -2.91 2.23
N CYS A 172 -13.35 -3.92 1.92
CA CYS A 172 -13.58 -5.31 2.33
C CYS A 172 -12.66 -5.71 3.49
N GLY A 173 -12.92 -6.87 4.08
CA GLY A 173 -12.18 -7.44 5.19
C GLY A 173 -12.92 -7.34 6.52
N MET A 174 -12.22 -7.58 7.63
CA MET A 174 -12.79 -7.69 8.99
C MET A 174 -13.65 -6.49 9.40
N HIS A 175 -13.25 -5.29 9.00
CA HIS A 175 -13.97 -4.03 9.27
C HIS A 175 -14.57 -3.45 7.99
N GLY A 176 -14.76 -4.30 6.99
CA GLY A 176 -15.31 -3.92 5.70
C GLY A 176 -16.82 -3.71 5.74
N LYS A 177 -17.31 -3.10 4.66
CA LYS A 177 -18.74 -2.93 4.42
C LYS A 177 -19.39 -4.30 4.11
N TYR A 178 -20.60 -4.55 4.60
CA TYR A 178 -21.30 -5.82 4.36
C TYR A 178 -21.39 -6.16 2.87
N ALA A 179 -21.84 -5.22 2.05
CA ALA A 179 -21.95 -5.42 0.60
C ALA A 179 -20.61 -5.73 -0.06
N ALA A 180 -19.50 -5.12 0.41
CA ALA A 180 -18.17 -5.38 -0.11
C ALA A 180 -17.69 -6.81 0.23
N ASN A 181 -17.87 -7.26 1.46
CA ASN A 181 -17.54 -8.61 1.89
C ASN A 181 -18.41 -9.65 1.17
N LYS A 182 -19.72 -9.37 1.03
CA LYS A 182 -20.64 -10.24 0.31
C LYS A 182 -20.27 -10.33 -1.17
N ALA A 183 -19.86 -9.23 -1.79
CA ALA A 183 -19.38 -9.23 -3.17
C ALA A 183 -18.12 -10.08 -3.35
N VAL A 184 -17.18 -10.05 -2.39
CA VAL A 184 -16.00 -10.93 -2.41
C VAL A 184 -16.39 -12.39 -2.31
N SER A 185 -17.35 -12.75 -1.43
CA SER A 185 -17.79 -14.14 -1.26
C SER A 185 -18.58 -14.70 -2.45
N GLU A 186 -19.29 -13.83 -3.19
CA GLU A 186 -20.20 -14.23 -4.26
C GLU A 186 -19.66 -14.01 -5.69
N CYS A 187 -18.52 -13.33 -5.84
CA CYS A 187 -17.91 -13.15 -7.17
C CYS A 187 -17.43 -14.49 -7.75
N ASP A 188 -17.41 -14.57 -9.08
CA ASP A 188 -16.85 -15.71 -9.83
C ASP A 188 -15.43 -15.44 -10.33
N LEU A 189 -15.00 -14.15 -10.28
CA LEU A 189 -13.65 -13.72 -10.53
C LEU A 189 -13.27 -12.59 -9.58
N LEU A 190 -12.19 -12.78 -8.81
CA LEU A 190 -11.55 -11.74 -8.02
C LEU A 190 -10.28 -11.28 -8.75
N PHE A 191 -10.34 -10.07 -9.32
CA PHE A 191 -9.23 -9.47 -10.03
C PHE A 191 -8.47 -8.53 -9.08
N SER A 192 -7.43 -9.06 -8.46
CA SER A 192 -6.72 -8.40 -7.38
C SER A 192 -5.46 -7.68 -7.87
N ILE A 193 -5.27 -6.43 -7.43
CA ILE A 193 -4.14 -5.58 -7.81
C ILE A 193 -3.53 -4.95 -6.57
N GLY A 194 -2.24 -5.25 -6.29
CA GLY A 194 -1.46 -4.64 -5.23
C GLY A 194 -1.94 -4.94 -3.82
N THR A 195 -2.38 -6.18 -3.56
CA THR A 195 -2.78 -6.63 -2.21
C THR A 195 -2.03 -7.89 -1.80
N ARG A 196 -1.76 -8.03 -0.50
CA ARG A 196 -1.02 -9.17 0.06
C ARG A 196 -1.92 -10.28 0.58
N PHE A 197 -3.23 -10.15 0.53
CA PHE A 197 -4.19 -11.10 1.10
C PHE A 197 -3.87 -11.48 2.54
N ASN A 198 -3.68 -10.48 3.41
CA ASN A 198 -3.46 -10.73 4.83
C ASN A 198 -4.76 -11.18 5.53
N ASP A 199 -4.63 -11.68 6.75
CA ASP A 199 -5.73 -12.20 7.57
C ASP A 199 -6.86 -11.18 7.81
N ARG A 200 -6.55 -9.89 7.85
CA ARG A 200 -7.56 -8.82 8.00
C ARG A 200 -8.47 -8.67 6.77
N ILE A 201 -8.00 -9.13 5.60
CA ILE A 201 -8.78 -9.13 4.36
C ILE A 201 -9.43 -10.49 4.13
N THR A 202 -8.69 -11.59 4.37
CA THR A 202 -9.18 -12.94 4.04
C THR A 202 -10.08 -13.53 5.13
N GLY A 203 -9.82 -13.23 6.40
CA GLY A 203 -10.40 -13.98 7.49
C GLY A 203 -10.02 -15.47 7.36
N ASP A 204 -10.99 -16.37 7.45
CA ASP A 204 -10.80 -17.79 7.18
C ASP A 204 -10.51 -18.00 5.68
N LEU A 205 -9.34 -18.57 5.39
CA LEU A 205 -8.88 -18.81 4.02
C LEU A 205 -9.77 -19.78 3.24
N ASN A 206 -10.45 -20.70 3.93
CA ASN A 206 -11.35 -21.66 3.29
C ASN A 206 -12.66 -21.00 2.82
N GLU A 207 -13.03 -19.89 3.47
CA GLU A 207 -14.27 -19.14 3.18
C GLU A 207 -14.01 -17.89 2.33
N PHE A 208 -12.73 -17.57 2.06
CA PHE A 208 -12.38 -16.38 1.29
C PHE A 208 -12.59 -16.60 -0.20
N ALA A 209 -13.52 -15.85 -0.79
CA ALA A 209 -13.85 -15.88 -2.22
C ALA A 209 -14.03 -17.33 -2.76
N PRO A 210 -14.82 -18.20 -2.10
CA PRO A 210 -14.81 -19.63 -2.34
C PRO A 210 -15.30 -20.04 -3.73
N LYS A 211 -15.99 -19.13 -4.43
CA LYS A 211 -16.54 -19.34 -5.78
C LYS A 211 -15.67 -18.74 -6.88
N ALA A 212 -14.68 -17.93 -6.51
CA ALA A 212 -13.94 -17.12 -7.45
C ALA A 212 -12.68 -17.81 -7.97
N LYS A 213 -12.39 -17.59 -9.23
CA LYS A 213 -11.01 -17.65 -9.74
C LYS A 213 -10.29 -16.39 -9.33
N ILE A 214 -8.99 -16.49 -9.06
CA ILE A 214 -8.21 -15.38 -8.54
C ILE A 214 -7.10 -14.99 -9.52
N VAL A 215 -7.14 -13.74 -9.99
CA VAL A 215 -6.03 -13.08 -10.67
C VAL A 215 -5.31 -12.22 -9.65
N HIS A 216 -3.99 -12.28 -9.60
CA HIS A 216 -3.20 -11.48 -8.68
C HIS A 216 -2.06 -10.76 -9.39
N ILE A 217 -2.15 -9.44 -9.43
CA ILE A 217 -1.10 -8.54 -9.94
C ILE A 217 -0.42 -7.91 -8.72
N ASP A 218 0.87 -8.18 -8.55
CA ASP A 218 1.68 -7.58 -7.48
C ASP A 218 3.14 -7.45 -7.93
N VAL A 219 3.83 -6.43 -7.42
CA VAL A 219 5.25 -6.20 -7.70
C VAL A 219 6.15 -7.13 -6.88
N ASP A 220 5.64 -7.61 -5.73
CA ASP A 220 6.36 -8.47 -4.79
C ASP A 220 6.10 -9.94 -5.09
N THR A 221 7.10 -10.62 -5.66
CA THR A 221 7.03 -12.06 -5.96
C THR A 221 6.73 -12.91 -4.71
N ALA A 222 7.18 -12.48 -3.53
CA ALA A 222 6.95 -13.18 -2.27
C ALA A 222 5.50 -13.08 -1.77
N SER A 223 4.71 -12.16 -2.29
CA SER A 223 3.29 -12.01 -1.98
C SER A 223 2.39 -12.89 -2.85
N ILE A 224 2.86 -13.30 -4.03
CA ILE A 224 2.09 -14.10 -4.97
C ILE A 224 1.87 -15.52 -4.42
N SER A 225 0.61 -15.97 -4.38
CA SER A 225 0.20 -17.31 -3.87
C SER A 225 0.70 -17.64 -2.46
N ARG A 226 1.03 -16.64 -1.66
CA ARG A 226 1.51 -16.86 -0.29
C ARG A 226 0.42 -17.31 0.66
N ASN A 227 -0.73 -16.65 0.64
CA ASN A 227 -1.86 -16.91 1.54
C ASN A 227 -3.06 -17.49 0.80
N VAL A 228 -3.28 -17.07 -0.43
CA VAL A 228 -4.41 -17.48 -1.27
C VAL A 228 -3.87 -18.11 -2.55
N VAL A 229 -4.40 -19.25 -2.95
CA VAL A 229 -4.04 -19.89 -4.23
C VAL A 229 -4.52 -19.04 -5.39
N VAL A 230 -3.64 -18.75 -6.33
CA VAL A 230 -3.88 -17.84 -7.45
C VAL A 230 -3.91 -18.59 -8.77
N ASP A 231 -4.98 -18.40 -9.57
CA ASP A 231 -5.12 -19.02 -10.90
C ASP A 231 -4.22 -18.34 -11.96
N VAL A 232 -4.06 -17.03 -11.87
CA VAL A 232 -3.19 -16.27 -12.78
C VAL A 232 -2.33 -15.29 -12.00
N PRO A 233 -1.06 -15.66 -11.70
CA PRO A 233 -0.10 -14.77 -11.09
C PRO A 233 0.51 -13.84 -12.13
N ILE A 234 0.66 -12.54 -11.79
CA ILE A 234 1.29 -11.54 -12.64
C ILE A 234 2.22 -10.69 -11.78
N VAL A 235 3.52 -10.86 -11.97
CA VAL A 235 4.52 -10.02 -11.30
C VAL A 235 4.74 -8.77 -12.14
N ALA A 236 4.20 -7.64 -11.68
CA ALA A 236 4.33 -6.37 -12.38
C ALA A 236 4.02 -5.19 -11.44
N ASP A 237 4.52 -4.02 -11.78
CA ASP A 237 4.03 -2.76 -11.23
C ASP A 237 2.57 -2.56 -11.63
N ALA A 238 1.76 -2.07 -10.69
CA ALA A 238 0.31 -1.90 -10.91
C ALA A 238 0.01 -0.90 -12.03
N ASN A 239 0.79 0.18 -12.13
CA ASN A 239 0.60 1.20 -13.16
C ASN A 239 0.90 0.66 -14.56
N VAL A 240 2.02 -0.09 -14.70
CA VAL A 240 2.42 -0.73 -15.96
C VAL A 240 1.39 -1.78 -16.41
N ALA A 241 0.87 -2.58 -15.46
CA ALA A 241 -0.14 -3.59 -15.78
C ALA A 241 -1.47 -2.97 -16.20
N LEU A 242 -1.94 -1.94 -15.46
CA LEU A 242 -3.19 -1.24 -15.76
C LEU A 242 -3.10 -0.43 -17.05
N ASP A 243 -1.97 0.21 -17.34
CA ASP A 243 -1.76 0.90 -18.60
C ASP A 243 -1.98 -0.04 -19.80
N LYS A 244 -1.38 -1.23 -19.71
CA LYS A 244 -1.54 -2.26 -20.74
C LYS A 244 -2.96 -2.84 -20.81
N LEU A 245 -3.64 -3.01 -19.68
CA LEU A 245 -5.04 -3.46 -19.64
C LEU A 245 -5.98 -2.43 -20.26
N ASN A 246 -5.72 -1.14 -20.03
CA ASN A 246 -6.50 -0.05 -20.60
C ASN A 246 -6.47 0.00 -22.15
N GLU A 247 -5.40 -0.52 -22.78
CA GLU A 247 -5.37 -0.64 -24.26
C GLU A 247 -6.42 -1.63 -24.79
N TRP A 248 -6.85 -2.60 -23.98
CA TRP A 248 -7.78 -3.66 -24.38
C TRP A 248 -9.17 -3.51 -23.77
N ALA A 249 -9.34 -2.53 -22.86
CA ALA A 249 -10.55 -2.39 -22.07
C ALA A 249 -11.79 -2.10 -22.96
N GLU A 250 -12.83 -2.88 -22.75
CA GLU A 250 -14.10 -2.79 -23.44
C GLU A 250 -15.26 -2.99 -22.46
N PRO A 251 -16.39 -2.28 -22.63
CA PRO A 251 -17.51 -2.35 -21.67
C PRO A 251 -18.06 -3.77 -21.50
N LYS A 252 -18.25 -4.15 -20.25
CA LYS A 252 -18.81 -5.44 -19.85
C LYS A 252 -20.23 -5.26 -19.32
N LYS A 253 -21.08 -6.25 -19.57
CA LYS A 253 -22.45 -6.30 -19.05
C LYS A 253 -22.45 -6.82 -17.62
N THR A 254 -22.48 -5.92 -16.63
CA THR A 254 -22.45 -6.23 -15.18
C THR A 254 -23.65 -5.66 -14.43
N ALA A 255 -24.67 -5.14 -15.12
CA ALA A 255 -25.79 -4.44 -14.51
C ALA A 255 -26.53 -5.28 -13.44
N GLU A 256 -26.82 -6.56 -13.71
CA GLU A 256 -27.49 -7.44 -12.74
C GLU A 256 -26.60 -7.71 -11.52
N TRP A 257 -25.28 -7.83 -11.72
CA TRP A 257 -24.33 -7.99 -10.62
C TRP A 257 -24.25 -6.73 -9.76
N GLN A 258 -24.17 -5.56 -10.38
CA GLN A 258 -24.20 -4.27 -9.67
C GLN A 258 -25.49 -4.06 -8.91
N LYS A 259 -26.64 -4.42 -9.50
CA LYS A 259 -27.95 -4.36 -8.84
C LYS A 259 -27.99 -5.26 -7.61
N GLN A 260 -27.44 -6.47 -7.69
CA GLN A 260 -27.35 -7.37 -6.54
C GLN A 260 -26.48 -6.81 -5.41
N ILE A 261 -25.31 -6.24 -5.75
CA ILE A 261 -24.44 -5.60 -4.75
C ILE A 261 -25.14 -4.43 -4.08
N LYS A 262 -25.83 -3.61 -4.87
CA LYS A 262 -26.62 -2.48 -4.35
C LYS A 262 -27.74 -2.93 -3.40
N ALA A 263 -28.43 -4.02 -3.72
CA ALA A 263 -29.45 -4.58 -2.82
C ALA A 263 -28.87 -4.99 -1.46
N TRP A 264 -27.69 -5.63 -1.43
CA TRP A 264 -27.03 -5.96 -0.17
C TRP A 264 -26.60 -4.72 0.63
N ASP A 265 -26.26 -3.64 -0.05
CA ASP A 265 -25.92 -2.38 0.59
C ASP A 265 -27.13 -1.68 1.20
N GLU A 266 -28.27 -1.76 0.52
CA GLU A 266 -29.56 -1.24 1.01
C GLU A 266 -30.11 -2.07 2.17
N GLU A 267 -29.95 -3.40 2.15
CA GLU A 267 -30.33 -4.29 3.24
C GLU A 267 -29.50 -4.10 4.52
N ASN A 268 -28.20 -3.81 4.36
CA ASN A 268 -27.26 -3.66 5.47
C ASN A 268 -26.38 -2.41 5.29
N PRO A 269 -26.93 -1.22 5.37
CA PRO A 269 -26.20 0.01 5.21
C PRO A 269 -25.25 0.22 6.39
N LEU A 270 -24.15 0.96 6.17
CA LEU A 270 -23.34 1.48 7.27
C LEU A 270 -24.20 2.42 8.11
N GLY A 271 -24.57 1.94 9.30
CA GLY A 271 -25.46 2.68 10.19
C GLY A 271 -24.80 3.91 10.80
N MET A 272 -25.57 4.99 10.92
CA MET A 272 -25.19 6.17 11.68
C MET A 272 -26.14 6.33 12.86
N ARG A 273 -25.63 6.14 14.08
CA ARG A 273 -26.41 6.38 15.29
C ARG A 273 -26.43 7.86 15.63
N ARG A 274 -27.63 8.45 15.78
CA ARG A 274 -27.81 9.86 16.14
C ARG A 274 -28.54 10.03 17.50
N ASP A 275 -28.93 8.92 18.12
CA ASP A 275 -29.74 8.86 19.34
C ASP A 275 -28.92 8.91 20.64
N LYS A 276 -27.60 8.79 20.57
CA LYS A 276 -26.72 8.68 21.74
C LYS A 276 -25.68 9.80 21.88
N GLY A 277 -26.08 11.04 21.50
CA GLY A 277 -25.12 12.17 21.52
C GLY A 277 -24.12 12.11 20.38
N MET A 278 -22.91 12.69 20.55
CA MET A 278 -21.89 12.72 19.52
C MET A 278 -21.28 11.32 19.32
N THR A 279 -21.33 10.83 18.10
CA THR A 279 -20.77 9.54 17.72
C THR A 279 -19.56 9.71 16.80
N PRO A 280 -18.64 8.73 16.73
CA PRO A 280 -17.49 8.78 15.79
C PRO A 280 -17.92 8.96 14.34
N GLN A 281 -19.05 8.37 13.93
CA GLN A 281 -19.59 8.51 12.59
C GLN A 281 -19.97 9.96 12.28
N MET A 282 -20.57 10.67 13.24
CA MET A 282 -20.90 12.10 13.10
C MET A 282 -19.65 12.98 12.98
N ILE A 283 -18.56 12.60 13.65
CA ILE A 283 -17.26 13.27 13.51
C ILE A 283 -16.74 13.09 12.08
N MET A 284 -16.81 11.86 11.54
CA MET A 284 -16.37 11.60 10.16
C MET A 284 -17.24 12.32 9.13
N GLU A 285 -18.56 12.39 9.35
CA GLU A 285 -19.47 13.19 8.53
C GLU A 285 -19.09 14.69 8.54
N HIS A 286 -18.77 15.22 9.72
CA HIS A 286 -18.30 16.60 9.84
C HIS A 286 -16.99 16.85 9.08
N ILE A 287 -16.05 15.91 9.17
CA ILE A 287 -14.77 15.97 8.45
C ILE A 287 -15.02 15.94 6.93
N ASN A 288 -15.82 15.02 6.43
CA ASN A 288 -16.18 14.93 5.01
C ASN A 288 -16.78 16.22 4.46
N LYS A 289 -17.58 16.91 5.28
CA LYS A 289 -18.23 18.17 4.89
C LYS A 289 -17.27 19.35 4.81
N ASN A 290 -16.31 19.43 5.72
CA ASN A 290 -15.50 20.64 5.92
C ASN A 290 -14.05 20.54 5.40
N TYR A 291 -13.52 19.33 5.15
CA TYR A 291 -12.12 19.09 4.81
C TYR A 291 -11.96 18.14 3.61
N LYS A 292 -12.67 18.41 2.50
CA LYS A 292 -12.74 17.47 1.34
C LYS A 292 -11.40 17.15 0.69
N ASP A 293 -10.50 18.14 0.58
CA ASP A 293 -9.21 18.00 -0.12
C ASP A 293 -8.04 17.71 0.82
N ALA A 294 -8.34 17.35 2.07
CA ALA A 294 -7.34 17.15 3.11
C ALA A 294 -6.54 15.86 2.96
N ILE A 295 -5.38 15.85 3.59
CA ILE A 295 -4.65 14.62 3.90
C ILE A 295 -5.14 14.15 5.28
N TYR A 296 -5.78 12.99 5.31
CA TYR A 296 -6.24 12.38 6.55
C TYR A 296 -5.17 11.44 7.09
N VAL A 297 -4.86 11.57 8.35
CA VAL A 297 -3.90 10.71 9.04
C VAL A 297 -4.59 10.07 10.22
N THR A 298 -4.44 8.76 10.38
CA THR A 298 -4.91 8.07 11.57
C THR A 298 -3.76 7.39 12.28
N ASP A 299 -3.82 7.37 13.59
CA ASP A 299 -3.12 6.39 14.38
C ASP A 299 -3.87 5.05 14.33
N VAL A 300 -3.52 4.07 15.15
CA VAL A 300 -4.09 2.74 15.17
C VAL A 300 -5.10 2.59 16.32
N GLY A 301 -6.28 2.07 16.01
CA GLY A 301 -7.37 1.87 16.97
C GLY A 301 -8.74 1.92 16.32
N GLN A 302 -9.82 2.01 17.13
CA GLN A 302 -11.20 2.04 16.62
C GLN A 302 -11.45 3.23 15.68
N HIS A 303 -10.85 4.39 15.95
CA HIS A 303 -10.94 5.57 15.10
C HIS A 303 -10.44 5.33 13.67
N GLN A 304 -9.39 4.50 13.51
CA GLN A 304 -8.90 4.06 12.21
C GLN A 304 -9.98 3.26 11.45
N MET A 305 -10.74 2.42 12.15
CA MET A 305 -11.83 1.65 11.54
C MET A 305 -12.96 2.57 11.10
N TRP A 306 -13.37 3.54 11.94
CA TRP A 306 -14.38 4.54 11.56
C TRP A 306 -13.91 5.40 10.39
N ALA A 307 -12.65 5.85 10.39
CA ALA A 307 -12.09 6.57 9.26
C ALA A 307 -12.12 5.72 7.98
N THR A 308 -11.77 4.44 8.07
CA THR A 308 -11.81 3.53 6.93
C THR A 308 -13.24 3.34 6.39
N GLN A 309 -14.24 3.28 7.26
CA GLN A 309 -15.63 3.06 6.86
C GLN A 309 -16.31 4.33 6.35
N TYR A 310 -16.12 5.47 7.03
CA TYR A 310 -16.95 6.66 6.85
C TYR A 310 -16.26 7.84 6.17
N LEU A 311 -14.92 7.92 6.11
CA LEU A 311 -14.27 9.00 5.36
C LEU A 311 -14.53 8.84 3.86
N GLU A 312 -14.92 9.94 3.24
CA GLU A 312 -15.01 10.07 1.79
C GLU A 312 -13.70 10.62 1.26
N LEU A 313 -13.13 9.92 0.28
CA LEU A 313 -11.91 10.34 -0.40
C LEU A 313 -12.23 10.57 -1.88
N ASP A 314 -11.77 11.69 -2.39
CA ASP A 314 -11.77 11.99 -3.81
C ASP A 314 -10.36 11.86 -4.42
N SER A 315 -10.16 12.34 -5.63
CA SER A 315 -8.85 12.28 -6.32
C SER A 315 -7.79 13.19 -5.69
N ASN A 316 -8.16 14.15 -4.84
CA ASN A 316 -7.27 15.14 -4.24
C ASN A 316 -6.92 14.82 -2.79
N SER A 317 -7.70 13.95 -2.14
CA SER A 317 -7.52 13.58 -0.74
C SER A 317 -6.75 12.26 -0.60
N GLN A 318 -6.09 12.08 0.53
CA GLN A 318 -5.30 10.88 0.84
C GLN A 318 -5.55 10.41 2.26
N LEU A 319 -5.48 9.10 2.47
CA LEU A 319 -5.47 8.49 3.80
C LEU A 319 -4.08 7.91 4.08
N LEU A 320 -3.43 8.40 5.14
CA LEU A 320 -2.17 7.88 5.66
C LEU A 320 -2.46 7.11 6.95
N THR A 321 -2.10 5.84 6.98
CA THR A 321 -2.34 4.98 8.14
C THR A 321 -1.39 3.79 8.14
N SER A 322 -1.01 3.31 9.34
CA SER A 322 -0.26 2.06 9.48
C SER A 322 -1.22 0.87 9.44
N GLY A 323 -1.75 0.56 8.24
CA GLY A 323 -2.72 -0.52 8.05
C GLY A 323 -2.09 -1.89 7.76
N GLY A 324 -0.78 -1.98 7.61
CA GLY A 324 -0.04 -3.22 7.40
C GLY A 324 0.51 -3.82 8.68
N LEU A 325 1.23 -3.04 9.49
CA LEU A 325 1.76 -3.46 10.79
C LEU A 325 0.85 -3.05 11.96
N GLY A 326 0.14 -1.93 11.85
CA GLY A 326 -0.70 -1.44 12.93
C GLY A 326 0.10 -0.78 14.06
N THR A 327 1.03 0.10 13.70
CA THR A 327 1.95 0.74 14.65
C THR A 327 1.27 1.91 15.34
N MET A 328 1.03 1.79 16.66
CA MET A 328 0.62 2.91 17.51
C MET A 328 1.76 3.93 17.61
N GLY A 329 1.42 5.23 17.63
CA GLY A 329 2.39 6.32 17.57
C GLY A 329 2.79 6.74 16.14
N PHE A 330 2.24 6.09 15.10
CA PHE A 330 2.46 6.46 13.71
C PHE A 330 1.82 7.81 13.36
N GLY A 331 0.62 8.08 13.90
CA GLY A 331 -0.25 9.15 13.42
C GLY A 331 0.36 10.54 13.50
N LEU A 332 0.90 10.91 14.68
CA LEU A 332 1.43 12.27 14.90
C LEU A 332 2.64 12.59 14.01
N PRO A 333 3.72 11.80 13.99
CA PRO A 333 4.85 12.10 13.11
C PRO A 333 4.49 12.03 11.62
N ALA A 334 3.57 11.15 11.22
CA ALA A 334 3.09 11.10 9.85
C ALA A 334 2.31 12.37 9.45
N ALA A 335 1.48 12.92 10.35
CA ALA A 335 0.75 14.15 10.13
C ALA A 335 1.70 15.36 10.01
N ILE A 336 2.70 15.44 10.86
CA ILE A 336 3.74 16.49 10.80
C ILE A 336 4.48 16.40 9.45
N GLY A 337 4.93 15.20 9.08
CA GLY A 337 5.61 14.98 7.80
C GLY A 337 4.73 15.31 6.59
N ALA A 338 3.45 14.94 6.63
CA ALA A 338 2.48 15.26 5.58
C ALA A 338 2.30 16.78 5.41
N LYS A 339 2.21 17.52 6.53
CA LYS A 339 2.07 19.00 6.50
C LYS A 339 3.33 19.68 5.99
N ILE A 340 4.51 19.22 6.38
CA ILE A 340 5.79 19.74 5.87
C ILE A 340 5.91 19.50 4.36
N ALA A 341 5.51 18.30 3.88
CA ALA A 341 5.58 17.96 2.45
C ALA A 341 4.49 18.66 1.60
N ASN A 342 3.39 19.08 2.21
CA ASN A 342 2.25 19.70 1.53
C ASN A 342 1.76 20.92 2.35
N PRO A 343 2.53 22.03 2.35
CA PRO A 343 2.25 23.19 3.22
C PRO A 343 0.88 23.84 2.94
N ASP A 344 0.39 23.73 1.72
CA ASP A 344 -0.89 24.34 1.29
C ASP A 344 -2.12 23.46 1.53
N LYS A 345 -1.93 22.19 1.92
CA LYS A 345 -3.04 21.28 2.21
C LYS A 345 -3.36 21.23 3.70
N ASP A 346 -4.64 21.08 4.01
CA ASP A 346 -5.06 20.71 5.36
C ASP A 346 -4.63 19.27 5.66
N VAL A 347 -4.17 19.06 6.90
CA VAL A 347 -3.85 17.73 7.41
C VAL A 347 -4.72 17.48 8.65
N VAL A 348 -5.59 16.49 8.56
CA VAL A 348 -6.52 16.12 9.63
C VAL A 348 -6.00 14.86 10.31
N LEU A 349 -5.55 14.99 11.55
CA LEU A 349 -5.08 13.87 12.36
C LEU A 349 -6.20 13.35 13.27
N SER A 350 -6.47 12.06 13.19
CA SER A 350 -7.40 11.35 14.10
C SER A 350 -6.63 10.47 15.07
N LEU A 351 -6.84 10.70 16.35
CA LEU A 351 -6.29 9.93 17.46
C LEU A 351 -7.42 9.48 18.38
N ILE A 352 -7.24 8.36 19.10
CA ILE A 352 -8.19 7.88 20.11
C ILE A 352 -7.56 7.81 21.50
N HIS A 353 -6.27 7.87 21.59
CA HIS A 353 -5.47 7.89 22.81
C HIS A 353 -4.35 8.91 22.65
N ILE A 354 -3.75 9.33 23.77
CA ILE A 354 -2.58 10.21 23.72
C ILE A 354 -1.43 9.39 23.14
N SER A 355 -1.00 9.79 21.94
CA SER A 355 0.20 9.24 21.33
C SER A 355 1.38 9.98 21.92
N GLU A 356 2.07 9.36 22.85
CA GLU A 356 3.37 9.84 23.28
C GLU A 356 4.42 9.41 22.25
N PRO A 357 5.38 10.31 21.91
CA PRO A 357 6.44 10.01 20.94
C PRO A 357 7.44 8.97 21.49
#